data_72c41575cc1b8676afcbd80373838271
#
_entry.id   72c41575cc1b8676afcbd80373838271
#
_cell.length_a   1.000
_cell.length_b   1.000
_cell.length_c   1.000
_cell.angle_alpha   90.00
_cell.angle_beta   90.00
_cell.angle_gamma   90.00
#
_symmetry.space_group_name_H-M   'P 1'
#
loop_
_entity.id
_entity.type
_entity.pdbx_description
1 polymer ?
#
loop_
_entity_poly.entity_id
_entity_poly.type
_entity_poly.pdbx_seq_one_letter_code
_entity_poly.pdbx_strand_id
1 'polypeptide(L)'
;LGADIVTHSSTKYLGGHNDTISGIVVIKDNEEIADQIHIHMKSHGSQLAPLDSWLVLRGIKTLAVRMDRHNENAMKVAEWLRTQPKVKKVYYVGFADHKDYEVTRKQTTGFGGMISFTVDSFETVKKILKGVDMIMFAESLGGTETLITYPTTQTHEDTPADIKEKLGITDCFLRMSVGIENVEDIIADLDRAMNG
;
A
#
# COMPACT_ATOMS: atom_id res chain seq x y z
N LEU A 1 -20.70 -8.34 -2.47
CA LEU A 1 -21.16 -6.98 -2.14
C LEU A 1 -22.03 -6.33 -3.23
N GLY A 2 -22.24 -7.00 -4.38
CA GLY A 2 -23.17 -6.58 -5.42
C GLY A 2 -22.61 -5.71 -6.53
N ALA A 3 -21.30 -5.53 -6.63
CA ALA A 3 -20.69 -4.85 -7.76
C ALA A 3 -20.82 -5.68 -9.05
N ASP A 4 -21.11 -5.03 -10.17
CA ASP A 4 -21.21 -5.67 -11.47
C ASP A 4 -19.86 -5.79 -12.16
N ILE A 5 -18.98 -4.82 -11.92
CA ILE A 5 -17.60 -4.78 -12.42
C ILE A 5 -16.69 -4.46 -11.25
N VAL A 6 -15.60 -5.23 -11.10
CA VAL A 6 -14.53 -4.98 -10.13
C VAL A 6 -13.21 -4.85 -10.89
N THR A 7 -12.45 -3.80 -10.58
CA THR A 7 -11.12 -3.59 -11.14
C THR A 7 -10.07 -3.66 -10.05
N HIS A 8 -8.94 -4.27 -10.35
CA HIS A 8 -7.77 -4.31 -9.47
C HIS A 8 -6.52 -3.87 -10.21
N SER A 9 -5.67 -3.11 -9.51
CA SER A 9 -4.27 -2.97 -9.91
C SER A 9 -3.53 -4.24 -9.53
N SER A 10 -3.25 -5.09 -10.49
CA SER A 10 -2.43 -6.29 -10.26
C SER A 10 -0.94 -5.96 -10.12
N THR A 11 -0.53 -4.73 -10.42
CA THR A 11 0.77 -4.14 -10.06
C THR A 11 1.08 -4.27 -8.56
N LYS A 12 0.05 -4.25 -7.71
CA LYS A 12 0.16 -4.19 -6.25
C LYS A 12 0.17 -5.60 -5.64
N TYR A 13 -0.56 -5.84 -4.58
CA TYR A 13 -0.59 -7.12 -3.84
C TYR A 13 -0.83 -8.36 -4.70
N LEU A 14 -1.58 -8.27 -5.80
CA LEU A 14 -1.85 -9.42 -6.66
C LEU A 14 -0.57 -9.96 -7.30
N GLY A 15 0.21 -9.11 -7.96
CA GLY A 15 1.56 -9.45 -8.44
C GLY A 15 2.53 -9.60 -7.28
N GLY A 16 2.62 -8.58 -6.43
CA GLY A 16 3.30 -8.58 -5.15
C GLY A 16 4.83 -8.58 -5.19
N HIS A 17 5.44 -8.36 -6.35
CA HIS A 17 6.90 -8.45 -6.53
C HIS A 17 7.50 -7.20 -7.19
N ASN A 18 6.72 -6.13 -7.36
CA ASN A 18 7.17 -4.87 -7.98
C ASN A 18 7.79 -5.03 -9.39
N ASP A 19 7.42 -6.09 -10.11
CA ASP A 19 8.01 -6.53 -11.38
C ASP A 19 7.10 -6.36 -12.59
N THR A 20 5.84 -5.93 -12.41
CA THR A 20 4.86 -5.71 -13.48
C THR A 20 4.00 -4.47 -13.22
N ILE A 21 3.55 -3.85 -14.33
CA ILE A 21 2.48 -2.84 -14.29
C ILE A 21 1.28 -3.43 -15.00
N SER A 22 0.20 -3.71 -14.26
CA SER A 22 -0.91 -4.48 -14.78
C SER A 22 -2.23 -4.23 -14.06
N GLY A 23 -3.34 -4.56 -14.72
CA GLY A 23 -4.68 -4.47 -14.18
C GLY A 23 -5.51 -5.71 -14.48
N ILE A 24 -6.51 -5.97 -13.65
CA ILE A 24 -7.50 -7.03 -13.86
C ILE A 24 -8.89 -6.42 -13.77
N VAL A 25 -9.74 -6.82 -14.69
CA VAL A 25 -11.18 -6.53 -14.67
C VAL A 25 -11.94 -7.83 -14.47
N VAL A 26 -12.80 -7.85 -13.48
CA VAL A 26 -13.69 -8.97 -13.19
C VAL A 26 -15.13 -8.51 -13.43
N ILE A 27 -15.87 -9.23 -14.25
CA ILE A 27 -17.24 -8.91 -14.64
C ILE A 27 -18.16 -10.01 -14.11
N LYS A 28 -19.22 -9.60 -13.42
CA LYS A 28 -20.27 -10.52 -13.00
C LYS A 28 -21.11 -10.90 -14.21
N ASP A 29 -21.47 -12.16 -14.35
CA ASP A 29 -22.31 -12.80 -15.37
C ASP A 29 -23.07 -11.86 -16.33
N ASN A 30 -22.34 -11.11 -17.15
CA ASN A 30 -22.88 -10.19 -18.16
C ASN A 30 -22.00 -10.29 -19.42
N GLU A 31 -22.43 -11.16 -20.35
CA GLU A 31 -21.71 -11.42 -21.59
C GLU A 31 -21.59 -10.16 -22.45
N GLU A 32 -22.62 -9.31 -22.50
CA GLU A 32 -22.59 -8.08 -23.31
C GLU A 32 -21.48 -7.13 -22.85
N ILE A 33 -21.36 -6.89 -21.53
CA ILE A 33 -20.29 -6.05 -20.97
C ILE A 33 -18.92 -6.72 -21.19
N ALA A 34 -18.83 -8.03 -20.99
CA ALA A 34 -17.59 -8.78 -21.19
C ALA A 34 -17.09 -8.67 -22.63
N ASP A 35 -17.98 -8.84 -23.61
CA ASP A 35 -17.67 -8.72 -25.03
C ASP A 35 -17.24 -7.30 -25.41
N GLN A 36 -17.94 -6.27 -24.92
CA GLN A 36 -17.55 -4.87 -25.15
C GLN A 36 -16.14 -4.59 -24.60
N ILE A 37 -15.85 -5.00 -23.36
CA ILE A 37 -14.52 -4.82 -22.77
C ILE A 37 -13.46 -5.58 -23.56
N HIS A 38 -13.74 -6.81 -23.97
CA HIS A 38 -12.83 -7.61 -24.78
C HIS A 38 -12.52 -6.94 -26.14
N ILE A 39 -13.54 -6.40 -26.82
CA ILE A 39 -13.37 -5.64 -28.07
C ILE A 39 -12.50 -4.41 -27.83
N HIS A 40 -12.74 -3.64 -26.75
CA HIS A 40 -11.94 -2.47 -26.40
C HIS A 40 -10.49 -2.86 -26.12
N MET A 41 -10.24 -3.87 -25.32
CA MET A 41 -8.89 -4.37 -25.03
C MET A 41 -8.15 -4.75 -26.31
N LYS A 42 -8.80 -5.50 -27.20
CA LYS A 42 -8.23 -5.91 -28.48
C LYS A 42 -7.94 -4.71 -29.39
N SER A 43 -8.89 -3.77 -29.50
CA SER A 43 -8.80 -2.65 -30.45
C SER A 43 -7.80 -1.58 -30.00
N HIS A 44 -7.68 -1.34 -28.69
CA HIS A 44 -6.74 -0.36 -28.14
C HIS A 44 -5.36 -0.96 -27.80
N GLY A 45 -5.20 -2.28 -27.92
CA GLY A 45 -3.94 -2.94 -27.61
C GLY A 45 -3.57 -2.94 -26.12
N SER A 46 -4.56 -2.83 -25.21
CA SER A 46 -4.34 -2.78 -23.76
C SER A 46 -4.24 -4.17 -23.10
N GLN A 47 -4.02 -5.21 -23.90
CA GLN A 47 -3.79 -6.55 -23.37
C GLN A 47 -2.42 -6.67 -22.74
N LEU A 48 -2.37 -7.34 -21.59
CA LEU A 48 -1.11 -7.56 -20.87
C LEU A 48 -0.19 -8.49 -21.69
N ALA A 49 1.10 -8.17 -21.74
CA ALA A 49 2.10 -8.99 -22.41
C ALA A 49 2.19 -10.39 -21.77
N PRO A 50 2.59 -11.44 -22.55
CA PRO A 50 2.65 -12.81 -22.03
C PRO A 50 3.57 -12.98 -20.82
N LEU A 51 4.72 -12.31 -20.79
CA LEU A 51 5.64 -12.38 -19.64
C LEU A 51 5.02 -11.77 -18.39
N ASP A 52 4.44 -10.56 -18.50
CA ASP A 52 3.77 -9.90 -17.38
C ASP A 52 2.59 -10.72 -16.87
N SER A 53 1.80 -11.31 -17.79
CA SER A 53 0.70 -12.21 -17.44
C SER A 53 1.19 -13.42 -16.64
N TRP A 54 2.30 -14.01 -17.05
CA TRP A 54 2.91 -15.15 -16.36
C TRP A 54 3.42 -14.76 -14.97
N LEU A 55 4.09 -13.60 -14.83
CA LEU A 55 4.55 -13.08 -13.54
C LEU A 55 3.39 -12.84 -12.58
N VAL A 56 2.30 -12.20 -13.05
CA VAL A 56 1.10 -11.99 -12.22
C VAL A 56 0.48 -13.33 -11.80
N LEU A 57 0.30 -14.28 -12.73
CA LEU A 57 -0.22 -15.61 -12.39
C LEU A 57 0.65 -16.35 -11.39
N ARG A 58 1.97 -16.19 -11.47
CA ARG A 58 2.92 -16.74 -10.52
C ARG A 58 2.79 -16.06 -9.15
N GLY A 59 2.71 -14.73 -9.11
CA GLY A 59 2.57 -13.94 -7.89
C GLY A 59 1.29 -14.25 -7.11
N ILE A 60 0.16 -14.40 -7.80
CA ILE A 60 -1.15 -14.73 -7.18
C ILE A 60 -1.10 -16.04 -6.39
N LYS A 61 -0.28 -17.01 -6.78
CA LYS A 61 -0.19 -18.31 -6.09
C LYS A 61 0.26 -18.20 -4.64
N THR A 62 0.96 -17.12 -4.27
CA THR A 62 1.42 -16.86 -2.90
C THR A 62 0.63 -15.73 -2.22
N LEU A 63 -0.43 -15.22 -2.84
CA LEU A 63 -1.17 -14.06 -2.35
C LEU A 63 -1.65 -14.25 -0.89
N ALA A 64 -2.26 -15.37 -0.57
CA ALA A 64 -2.81 -15.64 0.76
C ALA A 64 -1.73 -15.54 1.85
N VAL A 65 -0.64 -16.28 1.70
CA VAL A 65 0.45 -16.29 2.70
C VAL A 65 1.17 -14.93 2.79
N ARG A 66 1.26 -14.19 1.68
CA ARG A 66 1.81 -12.83 1.70
C ARG A 66 0.88 -11.86 2.44
N MET A 67 -0.43 -11.92 2.17
CA MET A 67 -1.41 -11.07 2.85
C MET A 67 -1.45 -11.33 4.35
N ASP A 68 -1.37 -12.58 4.80
CA ASP A 68 -1.28 -12.91 6.22
C ASP A 68 -0.05 -12.25 6.86
N ARG A 69 1.11 -12.34 6.21
CA ARG A 69 2.34 -11.74 6.72
C ARG A 69 2.30 -10.21 6.66
N HIS A 70 1.78 -9.60 5.59
CA HIS A 70 1.57 -8.13 5.53
C HIS A 70 0.69 -7.64 6.67
N ASN A 71 -0.43 -8.32 6.94
CA ASN A 71 -1.33 -7.97 8.02
C ASN A 71 -0.65 -8.04 9.40
N GLU A 72 0.08 -9.13 9.66
CA GLU A 72 0.79 -9.33 10.92
C GLU A 72 1.87 -8.26 11.12
N ASN A 73 2.72 -8.06 10.12
CA ASN A 73 3.81 -7.10 10.19
C ASN A 73 3.28 -5.67 10.35
N ALA A 74 2.27 -5.28 9.56
CA ALA A 74 1.71 -3.93 9.61
C ALA A 74 1.10 -3.61 10.99
N MET A 75 0.41 -4.55 11.62
CA MET A 75 -0.11 -4.36 12.97
C MET A 75 1.02 -4.07 13.96
N LYS A 76 2.06 -4.91 13.99
CA LYS A 76 3.20 -4.75 14.91
C LYS A 76 3.94 -3.43 14.68
N VAL A 77 4.19 -3.07 13.42
CA VAL A 77 4.84 -1.80 13.07
C VAL A 77 3.96 -0.61 13.47
N ALA A 78 2.65 -0.66 13.23
CA ALA A 78 1.73 0.40 13.59
C ALA A 78 1.62 0.58 15.11
N GLU A 79 1.60 -0.51 15.88
CA GLU A 79 1.64 -0.48 17.35
C GLU A 79 2.94 0.13 17.85
N TRP A 80 4.08 -0.29 17.30
CA TRP A 80 5.38 0.29 17.64
C TRP A 80 5.45 1.78 17.34
N LEU A 81 4.99 2.21 16.14
CA LEU A 81 4.95 3.64 15.77
C LEU A 81 4.16 4.48 16.78
N ARG A 82 3.06 3.97 17.34
CA ARG A 82 2.28 4.66 18.38
C ARG A 82 3.06 4.90 19.67
N THR A 83 4.10 4.12 19.94
CA THR A 83 4.92 4.30 21.14
C THR A 83 6.05 5.31 20.96
N GLN A 84 6.31 5.76 19.73
CA GLN A 84 7.46 6.61 19.43
C GLN A 84 7.20 8.07 19.77
N PRO A 85 8.07 8.74 20.56
CA PRO A 85 7.88 10.13 20.97
C PRO A 85 7.79 11.13 19.82
N LYS A 86 8.50 10.86 18.72
CA LYS A 86 8.52 11.69 17.49
C LYS A 86 7.30 11.49 16.61
N VAL A 87 6.52 10.41 16.80
CA VAL A 87 5.30 10.15 16.04
C VAL A 87 4.12 10.83 16.69
N LYS A 88 3.42 11.68 15.95
CA LYS A 88 2.26 12.43 16.43
C LYS A 88 0.96 11.69 16.23
N LYS A 89 0.84 10.98 15.10
CA LYS A 89 -0.37 10.22 14.78
C LYS A 89 -0.05 9.07 13.84
N VAL A 90 -0.70 7.95 14.05
CA VAL A 90 -0.66 6.77 13.16
C VAL A 90 -2.06 6.53 12.62
N TYR A 91 -2.15 6.39 11.30
CA TYR A 91 -3.37 6.07 10.59
C TYR A 91 -3.28 4.62 10.10
N TYR A 92 -3.96 3.75 10.79
CA TYR A 92 -4.05 2.34 10.43
C TYR A 92 -5.44 1.80 10.76
N VAL A 93 -6.12 1.27 9.77
CA VAL A 93 -7.52 0.81 9.89
C VAL A 93 -7.68 -0.40 10.84
N GLY A 94 -6.58 -1.08 11.17
CA GLY A 94 -6.56 -2.18 12.14
C GLY A 94 -6.69 -1.76 13.61
N PHE A 95 -6.65 -0.47 13.93
CA PHE A 95 -6.86 0.00 15.27
C PHE A 95 -8.34 0.13 15.60
N ALA A 96 -8.74 -0.35 16.79
CA ALA A 96 -10.15 -0.33 17.23
C ALA A 96 -10.74 1.10 17.37
N ASP A 97 -9.88 2.11 17.53
CA ASP A 97 -10.26 3.53 17.59
C ASP A 97 -10.32 4.20 16.21
N HIS A 98 -10.02 3.47 15.12
CA HIS A 98 -10.19 4.00 13.77
C HIS A 98 -11.67 4.05 13.37
N LYS A 99 -12.11 5.17 12.79
CA LYS A 99 -13.53 5.40 12.42
C LYS A 99 -14.13 4.29 11.55
N ASP A 100 -13.33 3.66 10.70
CA ASP A 100 -13.76 2.63 9.75
C ASP A 100 -13.41 1.19 10.21
N TYR A 101 -12.95 1.01 11.45
CA TYR A 101 -12.56 -0.30 11.98
C TYR A 101 -13.69 -1.33 11.88
N GLU A 102 -14.88 -0.99 12.36
CA GLU A 102 -16.01 -1.92 12.39
C GLU A 102 -16.52 -2.32 11.00
N VAL A 103 -16.52 -1.40 10.03
CA VAL A 103 -16.92 -1.72 8.66
C VAL A 103 -15.85 -2.58 7.98
N THR A 104 -14.57 -2.27 8.19
CA THR A 104 -13.47 -3.06 7.63
C THR A 104 -13.48 -4.48 8.19
N ARG A 105 -13.63 -4.65 9.50
CA ARG A 105 -13.69 -5.95 10.16
C ARG A 105 -14.86 -6.85 9.65
N LYS A 106 -15.97 -6.23 9.20
CA LYS A 106 -17.10 -6.96 8.61
C LYS A 106 -16.86 -7.38 7.17
N GLN A 107 -16.04 -6.66 6.43
CA GLN A 107 -15.85 -6.84 4.98
C GLN A 107 -14.57 -7.57 4.61
N THR A 108 -13.58 -7.62 5.52
CA THR A 108 -12.25 -8.18 5.25
C THR A 108 -11.81 -9.14 6.35
N THR A 109 -10.88 -10.03 6.02
CA THR A 109 -10.27 -10.97 6.96
C THR A 109 -8.99 -10.41 7.61
N GLY A 110 -8.54 -9.22 7.20
CA GLY A 110 -7.37 -8.53 7.73
C GLY A 110 -7.42 -7.05 7.37
N PHE A 111 -6.45 -6.28 7.82
CA PHE A 111 -6.44 -4.82 7.71
C PHE A 111 -5.42 -4.27 6.69
N GLY A 112 -4.71 -5.17 5.99
CA GLY A 112 -3.73 -4.80 4.97
C GLY A 112 -2.41 -4.30 5.54
N GLY A 113 -1.46 -4.04 4.61
CA GLY A 113 -0.10 -3.62 4.92
C GLY A 113 0.14 -2.11 4.84
N MET A 114 -0.90 -1.28 4.67
CA MET A 114 -0.73 0.16 4.48
C MET A 114 -0.85 0.92 5.79
N ILE A 115 0.19 1.66 6.13
CA ILE A 115 0.23 2.56 7.30
C ILE A 115 0.55 3.96 6.80
N SER A 116 -0.12 4.97 7.37
CA SER A 116 0.34 6.35 7.26
C SER A 116 0.58 6.92 8.66
N PHE A 117 1.54 7.81 8.79
CA PHE A 117 1.82 8.45 10.06
C PHE A 117 2.39 9.85 9.89
N THR A 118 2.23 10.67 10.91
CA THR A 118 2.83 11.99 10.98
C THR A 118 3.86 12.04 12.10
N VAL A 119 4.97 12.73 11.82
CA VAL A 119 6.04 12.96 12.80
C VAL A 119 6.05 14.40 13.30
N ASP A 120 6.89 14.68 14.27
CA ASP A 120 6.97 15.97 14.98
C ASP A 120 7.51 17.12 14.11
N SER A 121 8.36 16.82 13.12
CA SER A 121 9.01 17.83 12.29
C SER A 121 9.41 17.31 10.91
N PHE A 122 9.59 18.24 9.97
CA PHE A 122 10.14 17.93 8.65
C PHE A 122 11.60 17.43 8.72
N GLU A 123 12.36 17.85 9.73
CA GLU A 123 13.72 17.30 9.96
C GLU A 123 13.66 15.81 10.29
N THR A 124 12.67 15.38 11.08
CA THR A 124 12.44 13.94 11.35
C THR A 124 12.07 13.19 10.08
N VAL A 125 11.23 13.76 9.19
CA VAL A 125 10.95 13.18 7.87
C VAL A 125 12.25 12.97 7.09
N LYS A 126 13.10 14.01 6.98
CA LYS A 126 14.38 13.90 6.25
C LYS A 126 15.32 12.86 6.87
N LYS A 127 15.36 12.77 8.19
CA LYS A 127 16.17 11.75 8.88
C LYS A 127 15.69 10.35 8.53
N ILE A 128 14.39 10.10 8.61
CA ILE A 128 13.80 8.80 8.25
C ILE A 128 14.13 8.45 6.81
N LEU A 129 13.79 9.33 5.85
CA LEU A 129 13.97 9.04 4.42
C LEU A 129 15.44 8.85 4.00
N LYS A 130 16.39 9.46 4.71
CA LYS A 130 17.82 9.31 4.45
C LYS A 130 18.45 8.16 5.25
N GLY A 131 17.85 7.82 6.36
CA GLY A 131 18.43 6.90 7.34
C GLY A 131 17.96 5.46 7.19
N VAL A 132 16.82 5.20 6.53
CA VAL A 132 16.38 3.83 6.22
C VAL A 132 17.35 3.18 5.23
N ASP A 133 17.59 1.90 5.42
CA ASP A 133 18.54 1.10 4.63
C ASP A 133 17.85 -0.10 3.99
N MET A 134 17.15 -0.90 4.77
CA MET A 134 16.35 -2.02 4.28
C MET A 134 15.02 -1.53 3.68
N ILE A 135 14.37 -0.58 4.33
CA ILE A 135 13.14 0.04 3.84
C ILE A 135 13.49 0.96 2.67
N MET A 136 12.87 0.73 1.52
CA MET A 136 13.16 1.50 0.34
C MET A 136 12.31 2.78 0.26
N PHE A 137 12.96 3.93 0.08
CA PHE A 137 12.27 5.18 -0.26
C PHE A 137 11.86 5.13 -1.74
N ALA A 138 10.66 4.67 -1.99
CA ALA A 138 10.14 4.47 -3.34
C ALA A 138 8.62 4.61 -3.39
N GLU A 139 8.10 4.93 -4.57
CA GLU A 139 6.67 4.86 -4.85
C GLU A 139 6.25 3.40 -5.10
N SER A 140 5.01 3.13 -5.01
CA SER A 140 4.28 1.88 -5.13
C SER A 140 3.80 1.36 -3.78
N LEU A 141 3.28 0.16 -3.76
CA LEU A 141 2.81 -0.54 -2.56
C LEU A 141 2.54 -2.02 -2.85
N GLY A 142 2.42 -2.81 -1.80
CA GLY A 142 1.93 -4.19 -1.89
C GLY A 142 2.95 -5.19 -2.40
N GLY A 143 4.22 -4.78 -2.54
CA GLY A 143 5.34 -5.68 -2.80
C GLY A 143 5.79 -6.43 -1.55
N THR A 144 6.64 -7.43 -1.75
CA THR A 144 7.28 -8.20 -0.67
C THR A 144 8.20 -7.34 0.18
N GLU A 145 8.76 -6.29 -0.41
CA GLU A 145 9.64 -5.32 0.23
C GLU A 145 8.83 -4.20 0.90
N THR A 146 9.33 -3.73 2.05
CA THR A 146 8.77 -2.55 2.72
C THR A 146 9.17 -1.27 1.99
N LEU A 147 8.18 -0.47 1.63
CA LEU A 147 8.38 0.82 0.97
C LEU A 147 7.90 1.96 1.86
N ILE A 148 8.65 3.06 1.87
CA ILE A 148 8.23 4.32 2.47
C ILE A 148 8.12 5.39 1.40
N THR A 149 7.06 6.19 1.44
CA THR A 149 6.75 7.23 0.46
C THR A 149 6.54 8.56 1.18
N TYR A 150 7.00 9.63 0.57
CA TYR A 150 6.71 11.01 0.98
C TYR A 150 5.65 11.61 0.06
N PRO A 151 4.35 11.52 0.38
CA PRO A 151 3.27 11.85 -0.53
C PRO A 151 3.27 13.29 -1.02
N THR A 152 3.77 14.23 -0.23
CA THR A 152 3.77 15.67 -0.54
C THR A 152 4.49 16.00 -1.85
N THR A 153 5.60 15.31 -2.17
CA THR A 153 6.41 15.54 -3.38
C THR A 153 6.39 14.36 -4.36
N GLN A 154 5.62 13.32 -4.07
CA GLN A 154 5.50 12.13 -4.91
C GLN A 154 4.02 11.95 -5.32
N THR A 155 3.33 11.01 -4.69
CA THR A 155 1.98 10.56 -5.10
C THR A 155 0.90 11.65 -5.07
N HIS A 156 1.11 12.75 -4.37
CA HIS A 156 0.15 13.86 -4.21
C HIS A 156 0.77 15.23 -4.56
N GLU A 157 1.85 15.26 -5.33
CA GLU A 157 2.51 16.51 -5.72
C GLU A 157 1.54 17.48 -6.40
N ASP A 158 0.77 16.99 -7.37
CA ASP A 158 -0.21 17.77 -8.14
C ASP A 158 -1.53 18.05 -7.40
N THR A 159 -1.68 17.55 -6.16
CA THR A 159 -2.90 17.78 -5.38
C THR A 159 -2.93 19.20 -4.85
N PRO A 160 -4.04 19.98 -5.08
CA PRO A 160 -4.18 21.33 -4.55
C PRO A 160 -3.97 21.40 -3.03
N ALA A 161 -3.37 22.51 -2.56
CA ALA A 161 -2.98 22.68 -1.15
C ALA A 161 -4.16 22.55 -0.17
N ASP A 162 -5.32 23.12 -0.53
CA ASP A 162 -6.55 23.02 0.26
C ASP A 162 -7.09 21.60 0.37
N ILE A 163 -6.85 20.76 -0.65
CA ILE A 163 -7.21 19.34 -0.63
C ILE A 163 -6.20 18.55 0.21
N LYS A 164 -4.90 18.85 0.08
CA LYS A 164 -3.87 18.24 0.95
C LYS A 164 -4.19 18.50 2.43
N GLU A 165 -4.54 19.72 2.78
CA GLU A 165 -4.90 20.11 4.15
C GLU A 165 -6.14 19.33 4.64
N LYS A 166 -7.21 19.25 3.83
CA LYS A 166 -8.42 18.46 4.16
C LYS A 166 -8.14 16.98 4.34
N LEU A 167 -7.18 16.42 3.60
CA LEU A 167 -6.74 15.03 3.72
C LEU A 167 -5.73 14.81 4.85
N GLY A 168 -5.25 15.86 5.50
CA GLY A 168 -4.23 15.80 6.54
C GLY A 168 -2.83 15.47 6.01
N ILE A 169 -2.59 15.70 4.72
CA ILE A 169 -1.28 15.50 4.07
C ILE A 169 -0.46 16.77 4.29
N THR A 170 0.44 16.70 5.26
CA THR A 170 1.34 17.80 5.64
C THR A 170 2.78 17.43 5.29
N ASP A 171 3.70 18.40 5.44
CA ASP A 171 5.14 18.15 5.26
C ASP A 171 5.74 17.16 6.27
N CYS A 172 4.98 16.79 7.30
CA CYS A 172 5.37 15.79 8.28
C CYS A 172 4.71 14.42 8.07
N PHE A 173 4.03 14.21 6.93
CA PHE A 173 3.26 13.01 6.64
C PHE A 173 4.07 12.00 5.81
N LEU A 174 4.09 10.76 6.26
CA LEU A 174 4.72 9.62 5.59
C LEU A 174 3.70 8.50 5.38
N ARG A 175 3.86 7.76 4.29
CA ARG A 175 3.09 6.55 4.00
C ARG A 175 4.02 5.37 3.85
N MET A 176 3.67 4.25 4.44
CA MET A 176 4.45 3.02 4.39
C MET A 176 3.60 1.86 3.88
N SER A 177 4.15 1.10 2.96
CA SER A 177 3.67 -0.21 2.55
C SER A 177 4.54 -1.26 3.20
N VAL A 178 4.04 -1.88 4.26
CA VAL A 178 4.81 -2.87 5.03
C VAL A 178 4.90 -4.17 4.25
N GLY A 179 6.10 -4.66 4.07
CA GLY A 179 6.43 -5.89 3.37
C GLY A 179 6.31 -7.15 4.23
N ILE A 180 6.97 -8.21 3.77
CA ILE A 180 6.94 -9.53 4.43
C ILE A 180 8.26 -9.92 5.11
N GLU A 181 9.19 -8.99 5.22
CA GLU A 181 10.47 -9.16 5.90
C GLU A 181 10.26 -9.52 7.38
N ASN A 182 11.33 -9.82 8.09
CA ASN A 182 11.25 -9.95 9.54
C ASN A 182 10.82 -8.60 10.16
N VAL A 183 9.78 -8.60 10.95
CA VAL A 183 9.18 -7.37 11.50
C VAL A 183 10.12 -6.63 12.45
N GLU A 184 10.96 -7.35 13.18
CA GLU A 184 11.96 -6.77 14.08
C GLU A 184 13.01 -5.98 13.29
N ASP A 185 13.37 -6.44 12.09
CA ASP A 185 14.32 -5.75 11.21
C ASP A 185 13.69 -4.48 10.62
N ILE A 186 12.40 -4.52 10.24
CA ILE A 186 11.65 -3.32 9.80
C ILE A 186 11.62 -2.27 10.90
N ILE A 187 11.30 -2.68 12.13
CA ILE A 187 11.25 -1.80 13.30
C ILE A 187 12.63 -1.23 13.61
N ALA A 188 13.68 -2.06 13.61
CA ALA A 188 15.04 -1.64 13.88
C ALA A 188 15.56 -0.62 12.86
N ASP A 189 15.22 -0.81 11.59
CA ASP A 189 15.59 0.13 10.51
C ASP A 189 14.92 1.49 10.71
N LEU A 190 13.60 1.51 11.02
CA LEU A 190 12.86 2.73 11.34
C LEU A 190 13.39 3.41 12.61
N ASP A 191 13.66 2.66 13.67
CA ASP A 191 14.16 3.20 14.94
C ASP A 191 15.51 3.87 14.76
N ARG A 192 16.45 3.19 14.08
CA ARG A 192 17.76 3.75 13.74
C ARG A 192 17.62 5.01 12.89
N ALA A 193 16.78 5.01 11.86
CA ALA A 193 16.58 6.16 10.99
C ALA A 193 15.93 7.35 11.70
N MET A 194 15.03 7.09 12.64
CA MET A 194 14.28 8.13 13.36
C MET A 194 15.08 8.69 14.54
N ASN A 195 15.81 7.85 15.29
CA ASN A 195 16.40 8.18 16.60
C ASN A 195 17.95 8.22 16.58
N GLY A 196 18.58 7.73 15.51
CA GLY A 196 20.03 7.77 15.27
C GLY A 196 20.52 9.09 14.63
#